data_b5763001b7682c07d89666820fa2ebf5
#
_entry.id   b5763001b7682c07d89666820fa2ebf5
#
_cell.length_a   1.000
_cell.length_b   1.000
_cell.length_c   1.000
_cell.angle_alpha   90.00
_cell.angle_beta   90.00
_cell.angle_gamma   90.00
#
_symmetry.space_group_name_H-M   'P 1'
#
loop_
_entity.id
_entity.type
_entity.pdbx_description
1 polymer ?
#
loop_
_entity_poly.entity_id
_entity_poly.type
_entity_poly.pdbx_seq_one_letter_code
_entity_poly.pdbx_strand_id
1 'polypeptide(L)'
;YACERRDGLHVNEAEFIAEVLDPDTGEPCAEGARGELVMTNLGRAGWPVIRYRTGDVVVAGPRRCGCGRTFLTLPGGIVGRTDDLIILRGVNVYPSAIEAMVRTFEVGEFRLVRSRSGALEELTVEVEASETVATDLARVLRERLAVRIPTRVVPAGSLPRWELKARRLIDSLIDAR
;
A
#
# COMPACT_ATOMS: atom_id res chain seq x y z
N TYR A 1 -2.30 4.44 -16.77
CA TYR A 1 -1.44 3.63 -17.66
C TYR A 1 0.03 4.06 -17.55
N ALA A 2 0.95 3.11 -17.74
CA ALA A 2 2.38 3.40 -17.75
C ALA A 2 2.83 3.98 -19.11
N CYS A 3 3.92 4.76 -19.10
CA CYS A 3 4.63 5.17 -20.31
C CYS A 3 5.99 4.44 -20.42
N GLU A 4 6.75 4.76 -21.45
CA GLU A 4 8.08 4.16 -21.71
C GLU A 4 9.09 4.34 -20.56
N ARG A 5 8.94 5.38 -19.74
CA ARG A 5 9.80 5.65 -18.58
C ARG A 5 9.59 4.67 -17.43
N ARG A 6 8.41 4.06 -17.32
CA ARG A 6 8.05 3.07 -16.28
C ARG A 6 8.29 3.53 -14.83
N ASP A 7 8.28 4.83 -14.58
CA ASP A 7 8.51 5.46 -13.28
C ASP A 7 7.21 5.79 -12.53
N GLY A 8 6.07 5.33 -13.04
CA GLY A 8 4.75 5.54 -12.47
C GLY A 8 3.62 5.37 -13.47
N LEU A 9 2.46 5.86 -13.09
CA LEU A 9 1.26 5.83 -13.92
C LEU A 9 0.88 7.24 -14.37
N HIS A 10 0.29 7.35 -15.54
CA HIS A 10 -0.45 8.53 -15.98
C HIS A 10 -1.94 8.32 -15.77
N VAL A 11 -2.62 9.34 -15.28
CA VAL A 11 -4.09 9.37 -15.32
C VAL A 11 -4.53 9.78 -16.73
N ASN A 12 -5.54 9.11 -17.27
CA ASN A 12 -6.15 9.55 -18.54
C ASN A 12 -7.10 10.72 -18.27
N GLU A 13 -6.57 11.95 -18.24
CA GLU A 13 -7.37 13.16 -17.96
C GLU A 13 -8.33 13.55 -19.08
N ALA A 14 -8.33 12.82 -20.22
CA ALA A 14 -9.39 12.92 -21.22
C ALA A 14 -10.70 12.24 -20.78
N GLU A 15 -10.60 11.25 -19.88
CA GLU A 15 -11.73 10.44 -19.40
C GLU A 15 -12.03 10.69 -17.90
N PHE A 16 -11.06 11.22 -17.14
CA PHE A 16 -11.16 11.38 -15.71
C PHE A 16 -10.58 12.72 -15.24
N ILE A 17 -11.22 13.32 -14.24
CA ILE A 17 -10.58 14.30 -13.37
C ILE A 17 -10.02 13.53 -12.20
N ALA A 18 -8.72 13.67 -11.94
CA ALA A 18 -8.04 13.09 -10.79
C ALA A 18 -7.56 14.18 -9.85
N GLU A 19 -7.89 14.01 -8.59
CA GLU A 19 -7.43 14.85 -7.48
C GLU A 19 -6.60 13.97 -6.53
N VAL A 20 -5.51 14.50 -6.00
CA VAL A 20 -4.77 13.85 -4.90
C VAL A 20 -4.96 14.72 -3.68
N LEU A 21 -5.72 14.22 -2.72
CA LEU A 21 -6.16 14.98 -1.56
C LEU A 21 -5.56 14.42 -0.27
N ASP A 22 -5.26 15.31 0.64
CA ASP A 22 -4.96 14.92 2.01
C ASP A 22 -6.21 14.27 2.63
N PRO A 23 -6.11 13.04 3.15
CA PRO A 23 -7.28 12.28 3.60
C PRO A 23 -7.97 12.90 4.83
N ASP A 24 -7.25 13.68 5.64
CA ASP A 24 -7.74 14.29 6.88
C ASP A 24 -8.35 15.66 6.63
N THR A 25 -7.72 16.49 5.80
CA THR A 25 -8.17 17.86 5.54
C THR A 25 -9.05 17.99 4.30
N GLY A 26 -8.90 17.07 3.34
CA GLY A 26 -9.56 17.12 2.03
C GLY A 26 -8.97 18.16 1.07
N GLU A 27 -7.86 18.79 1.45
CA GLU A 27 -7.18 19.79 0.61
C GLU A 27 -6.26 19.12 -0.43
N PRO A 28 -6.02 19.75 -1.59
CA PRO A 28 -5.11 19.24 -2.60
C PRO A 28 -3.68 19.10 -2.08
N CYS A 29 -3.08 17.94 -2.35
CA CYS A 29 -1.69 17.67 -2.01
C CYS A 29 -0.72 18.43 -2.93
N ALA A 30 0.38 18.92 -2.37
CA ALA A 30 1.50 19.45 -3.15
C ALA A 30 2.20 18.33 -3.95
N GLU A 31 2.90 18.73 -5.03
CA GLU A 31 3.72 17.78 -5.80
C GLU A 31 4.77 17.10 -4.90
N GLY A 32 4.87 15.79 -5.02
CA GLY A 32 5.71 14.93 -4.18
C GLY A 32 5.05 14.47 -2.88
N ALA A 33 3.93 15.05 -2.48
CA ALA A 33 3.21 14.63 -1.29
C ALA A 33 2.34 13.39 -1.55
N ARG A 34 2.10 12.61 -0.49
CA ARG A 34 1.16 11.48 -0.50
C ARG A 34 -0.23 11.97 -0.18
N GLY A 35 -1.22 11.42 -0.87
CA GLY A 35 -2.62 11.68 -0.59
C GLY A 35 -3.51 10.58 -1.13
N GLU A 36 -4.80 10.69 -0.86
CA GLU A 36 -5.82 9.80 -1.40
C GLU A 36 -6.16 10.20 -2.83
N LEU A 37 -6.22 9.22 -3.71
CA LEU A 37 -6.70 9.42 -5.07
C LEU A 37 -8.22 9.55 -5.09
N VAL A 38 -8.71 10.67 -5.60
CA VAL A 38 -10.13 10.95 -5.80
C VAL A 38 -10.39 11.09 -7.29
N MET A 39 -11.40 10.39 -7.80
CA MET A 39 -11.66 10.29 -9.23
C MET A 39 -13.06 10.77 -9.59
N THR A 40 -13.15 11.61 -10.61
CA THR A 40 -14.41 11.94 -11.30
C THR A 40 -14.34 11.45 -12.73
N ASN A 41 -15.33 10.69 -13.16
CA ASN A 41 -15.36 10.20 -14.52
C ASN A 41 -16.18 11.15 -15.45
N LEU A 42 -15.69 11.39 -16.66
CA LEU A 42 -16.29 12.36 -17.59
C LEU A 42 -17.25 11.74 -18.61
N GLY A 43 -17.13 10.46 -18.90
CA GLY A 43 -17.82 9.83 -20.04
C GLY A 43 -18.99 8.89 -19.69
N ARG A 44 -19.26 8.62 -18.40
CA ARG A 44 -20.30 7.66 -17.97
C ARG A 44 -21.64 8.34 -17.61
N ALA A 45 -22.45 8.64 -18.60
CA ALA A 45 -23.76 9.26 -18.35
C ALA A 45 -24.74 8.35 -17.57
N GLY A 46 -24.66 7.02 -17.75
CA GLY A 46 -25.58 6.09 -17.09
C GLY A 46 -25.26 5.77 -15.63
N TRP A 47 -24.00 5.95 -15.20
CA TRP A 47 -23.56 5.76 -13.82
C TRP A 47 -22.43 6.74 -13.50
N PRO A 48 -22.75 8.01 -13.26
CA PRO A 48 -21.73 9.03 -12.99
C PRO A 48 -21.03 8.77 -11.68
N VAL A 49 -19.72 8.86 -11.69
CA VAL A 49 -18.85 8.82 -10.52
C VAL A 49 -18.26 10.21 -10.36
N ILE A 50 -18.64 10.92 -9.31
CA ILE A 50 -18.21 12.30 -9.03
C ILE A 50 -17.47 12.33 -7.70
N ARG A 51 -16.23 12.80 -7.72
CA ARG A 51 -15.32 12.88 -6.56
C ARG A 51 -15.33 11.60 -5.71
N TYR A 52 -15.25 10.45 -6.39
CA TYR A 52 -15.21 9.16 -5.73
C TYR A 52 -13.88 8.98 -5.02
N ARG A 53 -13.94 8.84 -3.72
CA ARG A 53 -12.78 8.50 -2.89
C ARG A 53 -12.44 7.03 -3.11
N THR A 54 -11.30 6.76 -3.76
CA THR A 54 -10.92 5.39 -4.13
C THR A 54 -10.40 4.58 -2.94
N GLY A 55 -9.96 5.26 -1.89
CA GLY A 55 -9.22 4.67 -0.78
C GLY A 55 -7.77 4.34 -1.15
N ASP A 56 -7.35 4.59 -2.38
CA ASP A 56 -5.97 4.35 -2.81
C ASP A 56 -5.08 5.54 -2.46
N VAL A 57 -3.92 5.25 -1.87
CA VAL A 57 -2.89 6.25 -1.58
C VAL A 57 -1.91 6.29 -2.74
N VAL A 58 -1.65 7.50 -3.23
CA VAL A 58 -0.73 7.79 -4.33
C VAL A 58 0.22 8.92 -3.95
N VAL A 59 1.25 9.12 -4.75
CA VAL A 59 2.09 10.32 -4.70
C VAL A 59 1.65 11.27 -5.81
N ALA A 60 1.35 12.52 -5.46
CA ALA A 60 1.04 13.56 -6.45
C ALA A 60 2.31 13.87 -7.26
N GLY A 61 2.32 13.47 -8.51
CA GLY A 61 3.46 13.70 -9.39
C GLY A 61 3.30 14.96 -10.26
N PRO A 62 4.33 15.30 -11.04
CA PRO A 62 4.27 16.42 -11.95
C PRO A 62 3.25 16.17 -13.09
N ARG A 63 2.69 17.26 -13.60
CA ARG A 63 1.82 17.22 -14.79
C ARG A 63 2.61 17.12 -16.09
N ARG A 64 3.93 17.20 -16.05
CA ARG A 64 4.79 17.03 -17.21
C ARG A 64 5.73 15.86 -17.00
N CYS A 65 5.54 14.83 -17.81
CA CYS A 65 6.45 13.69 -17.86
C CYS A 65 7.49 13.89 -18.98
N GLY A 66 8.69 13.35 -18.77
CA GLY A 66 9.71 13.30 -19.81
C GLY A 66 9.33 12.47 -21.06
N CYS A 67 8.19 11.78 -21.07
CA CYS A 67 7.61 11.16 -22.25
C CYS A 67 6.81 12.14 -23.15
N GLY A 68 6.76 13.42 -22.81
CA GLY A 68 6.05 14.48 -23.54
C GLY A 68 4.57 14.66 -23.17
N ARG A 69 3.99 13.79 -22.34
CA ARG A 69 2.60 13.91 -21.87
C ARG A 69 2.47 14.93 -20.76
N THR A 70 1.31 15.62 -20.74
CA THR A 70 0.96 16.65 -19.75
C THR A 70 -0.08 16.19 -18.73
N PHE A 71 -0.42 14.92 -18.72
CA PHE A 71 -1.34 14.31 -17.77
C PHE A 71 -0.71 14.14 -16.39
N LEU A 72 -1.52 14.22 -15.35
CA LEU A 72 -1.09 13.95 -13.98
C LEU A 72 -0.36 12.61 -13.91
N THR A 73 0.80 12.64 -13.29
CA THR A 73 1.59 11.43 -13.03
C THR A 73 1.43 10.98 -11.57
N LEU A 74 1.48 9.69 -11.37
CA LEU A 74 1.45 9.06 -10.06
C LEU A 74 2.73 8.22 -9.92
N PRO A 75 3.82 8.82 -9.42
CA PRO A 75 5.08 8.12 -9.20
C PRO A 75 4.89 6.89 -8.31
N GLY A 76 5.41 5.75 -8.74
CA GLY A 76 5.20 4.47 -8.06
C GLY A 76 3.78 3.88 -8.18
N GLY A 77 2.84 4.57 -8.84
CA GLY A 77 1.46 4.13 -8.97
C GLY A 77 0.67 4.20 -7.66
N ILE A 78 -0.13 3.17 -7.37
CA ILE A 78 -0.83 3.02 -6.08
C ILE A 78 0.18 2.50 -5.06
N VAL A 79 0.47 3.31 -4.03
CA VAL A 79 1.47 2.98 -3.01
C VAL A 79 0.88 2.35 -1.74
N GLY A 80 -0.44 2.36 -1.61
CA GLY A 80 -1.15 1.75 -0.48
C GLY A 80 -2.65 2.06 -0.54
N ARG A 81 -3.35 1.76 0.57
CA ARG A 81 -4.75 2.12 0.77
C ARG A 81 -4.91 2.85 2.10
N THR A 82 -5.86 3.76 2.17
CA THR A 82 -6.16 4.52 3.39
C THR A 82 -6.72 3.62 4.49
N ASP A 83 -7.51 2.61 4.11
CA ASP A 83 -8.13 1.64 5.02
C ASP A 83 -7.17 0.54 5.51
N ASP A 84 -6.03 0.36 4.82
CA ASP A 84 -4.98 -0.59 5.22
C ASP A 84 -3.88 0.04 6.08
N LEU A 85 -3.98 1.33 6.40
CA LEU A 85 -2.96 2.03 7.18
C LEU A 85 -2.92 1.49 8.62
N ILE A 86 -1.75 1.05 9.05
CA ILE A 86 -1.49 0.61 10.42
C ILE A 86 -0.56 1.61 11.08
N ILE A 87 -0.97 2.17 12.21
CA ILE A 87 -0.13 3.09 12.99
C ILE A 87 0.61 2.30 14.07
N LEU A 88 1.88 2.00 13.81
CA LEU A 88 2.74 1.30 14.77
C LEU A 88 3.64 2.29 15.51
N ARG A 89 3.38 2.52 16.79
CA ARG A 89 4.20 3.42 17.63
C ARG A 89 4.42 4.80 16.99
N GLY A 90 3.38 5.37 16.37
CA GLY A 90 3.43 6.66 15.68
C GLY A 90 4.01 6.63 14.27
N VAL A 91 4.35 5.45 13.74
CA VAL A 91 4.83 5.28 12.36
C VAL A 91 3.71 4.72 11.49
N ASN A 92 3.45 5.37 10.37
CA ASN A 92 2.49 4.93 9.37
C ASN A 92 3.07 3.77 8.55
N VAL A 93 2.51 2.58 8.70
CA VAL A 93 2.94 1.36 8.00
C VAL A 93 1.82 0.87 7.08
N TYR A 94 2.13 0.74 5.80
CA TYR A 94 1.23 0.14 4.82
C TYR A 94 1.58 -1.33 4.61
N PRO A 95 0.61 -2.26 4.68
CA PRO A 95 0.82 -3.68 4.39
C PRO A 95 1.49 -3.92 3.03
N SER A 96 1.13 -3.13 2.02
CA SER A 96 1.76 -3.19 0.69
C SER A 96 3.26 -2.89 0.69
N ALA A 97 3.73 -2.00 1.57
CA ALA A 97 5.16 -1.73 1.72
C ALA A 97 5.91 -2.92 2.33
N ILE A 98 5.30 -3.62 3.30
CA ILE A 98 5.86 -4.86 3.87
C ILE A 98 5.87 -5.95 2.81
N GLU A 99 4.76 -6.15 2.09
CA GLU A 99 4.67 -7.13 1.00
C GLU A 99 5.77 -6.92 -0.05
N ALA A 100 6.00 -5.68 -0.49
CA ALA A 100 7.05 -5.37 -1.45
C ALA A 100 8.45 -5.79 -0.95
N MET A 101 8.72 -5.64 0.36
CA MET A 101 9.99 -6.07 0.96
C MET A 101 10.06 -7.58 1.12
N VAL A 102 9.00 -8.24 1.59
CA VAL A 102 8.95 -9.70 1.73
C VAL A 102 9.23 -10.38 0.39
N ARG A 103 8.66 -9.86 -0.71
CA ARG A 103 8.85 -10.41 -2.06
C ARG A 103 10.27 -10.29 -2.62
N THR A 104 11.17 -9.56 -1.96
CA THR A 104 12.60 -9.55 -2.32
C THR A 104 13.38 -10.72 -1.73
N PHE A 105 12.75 -11.52 -0.87
CA PHE A 105 13.33 -12.70 -0.25
C PHE A 105 12.73 -13.99 -0.81
N GLU A 106 13.44 -15.09 -0.69
CA GLU A 106 12.93 -16.43 -1.02
C GLU A 106 12.03 -16.94 0.10
N VAL A 107 10.75 -16.58 0.04
CA VAL A 107 9.71 -17.02 0.97
C VAL A 107 8.63 -17.82 0.23
N GLY A 108 8.06 -18.84 0.84
CA GLY A 108 6.92 -19.58 0.30
C GLY A 108 5.66 -18.72 0.31
N GLU A 109 5.04 -18.55 1.46
CA GLU A 109 3.92 -17.65 1.67
C GLU A 109 4.16 -16.84 2.95
N PHE A 110 3.40 -15.75 3.13
CA PHE A 110 3.47 -14.91 4.32
C PHE A 110 2.10 -14.35 4.68
N ARG A 111 1.97 -13.92 5.94
CA ARG A 111 0.83 -13.13 6.40
C ARG A 111 1.27 -12.09 7.43
N LEU A 112 0.48 -11.04 7.54
CA LEU A 112 0.62 -9.99 8.53
C LEU A 112 -0.43 -10.21 9.61
N VAL A 113 -0.01 -10.31 10.86
CA VAL A 113 -0.90 -10.47 12.00
C VAL A 113 -0.88 -9.20 12.82
N ARG A 114 -2.00 -8.47 12.78
CA ARG A 114 -2.23 -7.30 13.63
C ARG A 114 -2.83 -7.78 14.94
N SER A 115 -2.23 -7.38 16.05
CA SER A 115 -2.68 -7.70 17.40
C SER A 115 -2.60 -6.47 18.30
N ARG A 116 -3.12 -6.58 19.51
CA ARG A 116 -3.01 -5.52 20.51
C ARG A 116 -2.43 -6.10 21.81
N SER A 117 -1.42 -5.45 22.32
CA SER A 117 -0.87 -5.73 23.65
C SER A 117 -1.12 -4.51 24.54
N GLY A 118 -2.14 -4.60 25.42
CA GLY A 118 -2.62 -3.45 26.18
C GLY A 118 -3.19 -2.35 25.28
N ALA A 119 -2.63 -1.14 25.36
CA ALA A 119 -3.02 0.00 24.54
C ALA A 119 -2.23 0.11 23.22
N LEU A 120 -1.24 -0.75 22.99
CA LEU A 120 -0.35 -0.66 21.83
C LEU A 120 -0.77 -1.67 20.75
N GLU A 121 -0.83 -1.17 19.53
CA GLU A 121 -0.96 -2.03 18.35
C GLU A 121 0.40 -2.68 18.03
N GLU A 122 0.36 -3.96 17.73
CA GLU A 122 1.50 -4.77 17.32
C GLU A 122 1.22 -5.39 15.96
N LEU A 123 2.27 -5.50 15.16
CA LEU A 123 2.25 -6.18 13.88
C LEU A 123 3.37 -7.20 13.85
N THR A 124 3.04 -8.42 13.43
CA THR A 124 4.00 -9.51 13.23
C THR A 124 3.91 -9.99 11.79
N VAL A 125 5.05 -10.26 11.17
CA VAL A 125 5.11 -10.91 9.86
C VAL A 125 5.39 -12.40 10.08
N GLU A 126 4.46 -13.28 9.68
CA GLU A 126 4.67 -14.72 9.66
C GLU A 126 5.06 -15.14 8.27
N VAL A 127 6.14 -15.91 8.14
CA VAL A 127 6.72 -16.31 6.85
C VAL A 127 7.04 -17.80 6.81
N GLU A 128 6.76 -18.42 5.68
CA GLU A 128 7.24 -19.75 5.34
C GLU A 128 8.65 -19.64 4.75
N ALA A 129 9.66 -19.58 5.61
CA ALA A 129 11.06 -19.37 5.23
C ALA A 129 12.01 -20.02 6.24
N SER A 130 13.31 -19.93 5.99
CA SER A 130 14.35 -20.30 6.98
C SER A 130 14.51 -19.19 8.06
N GLU A 131 15.05 -19.56 9.20
CA GLU A 131 15.36 -18.60 10.29
C GLU A 131 16.33 -17.50 9.84
N THR A 132 17.27 -17.81 8.96
CA THR A 132 18.20 -16.83 8.37
C THR A 132 17.46 -15.79 7.55
N VAL A 133 16.56 -16.22 6.66
CA VAL A 133 15.74 -15.32 5.84
C VAL A 133 14.83 -14.46 6.71
N ALA A 134 14.20 -15.04 7.73
CA ALA A 134 13.34 -14.30 8.64
C ALA A 134 14.12 -13.22 9.44
N THR A 135 15.35 -13.53 9.85
CA THR A 135 16.23 -12.59 10.56
C THR A 135 16.63 -11.41 9.64
N ASP A 136 17.03 -11.71 8.41
CA ASP A 136 17.39 -10.69 7.42
C ASP A 136 16.21 -9.83 7.05
N LEU A 137 15.04 -10.42 6.87
CA LEU A 137 13.79 -9.69 6.60
C LEU A 137 13.45 -8.73 7.75
N ALA A 138 13.54 -9.20 9.01
CA ALA A 138 13.28 -8.34 10.18
C ALA A 138 14.24 -7.15 10.24
N ARG A 139 15.52 -7.35 9.86
CA ARG A 139 16.51 -6.28 9.75
C ARG A 139 16.12 -5.27 8.67
N VAL A 140 15.79 -5.73 7.45
CA VAL A 140 15.40 -4.86 6.33
C VAL A 140 14.13 -4.08 6.66
N LEU A 141 13.11 -4.72 7.25
CA LEU A 141 11.89 -4.05 7.69
C LEU A 141 12.20 -2.90 8.66
N ARG A 142 13.06 -3.16 9.65
CA ARG A 142 13.48 -2.14 10.63
C ARG A 142 14.23 -0.97 9.97
N GLU A 143 15.14 -1.26 9.05
CA GLU A 143 15.93 -0.23 8.35
C GLU A 143 15.06 0.65 7.43
N ARG A 144 14.08 0.05 6.75
CA ARG A 144 13.26 0.75 5.76
C ARG A 144 12.06 1.46 6.37
N LEU A 145 11.45 0.89 7.41
CA LEU A 145 10.22 1.43 8.02
C LEU A 145 10.49 2.21 9.30
N ALA A 146 11.74 2.23 9.80
CA ALA A 146 12.14 2.85 11.06
C ALA A 146 11.33 2.37 12.30
N VAL A 147 10.68 1.21 12.20
CA VAL A 147 9.91 0.57 13.26
C VAL A 147 10.25 -0.92 13.33
N ARG A 148 10.27 -1.48 14.54
CA ARG A 148 10.52 -2.91 14.74
C ARG A 148 9.25 -3.69 14.50
N ILE A 149 9.28 -4.57 13.49
CA ILE A 149 8.22 -5.52 13.15
C ILE A 149 8.82 -6.93 13.34
N PRO A 150 8.38 -7.70 14.35
CA PRO A 150 8.83 -9.08 14.53
C PRO A 150 8.50 -9.93 13.30
N THR A 151 9.45 -10.78 12.92
CA THR A 151 9.24 -11.80 11.89
C THR A 151 9.31 -13.17 12.53
N ARG A 152 8.33 -14.03 12.28
CA ARG A 152 8.21 -15.37 12.83
C ARG A 152 8.15 -16.39 11.71
N VAL A 153 8.98 -17.42 11.79
CA VAL A 153 8.95 -18.56 10.89
C VAL A 153 7.76 -19.45 11.22
N VAL A 154 7.08 -19.89 10.20
CA VAL A 154 6.01 -20.89 10.28
C VAL A 154 6.31 -22.05 9.33
N PRO A 155 5.78 -23.28 9.59
CA PRO A 155 6.03 -24.43 8.73
C PRO A 155 5.61 -24.18 7.28
N ALA A 156 6.37 -24.71 6.32
CA ALA A 156 6.03 -24.63 4.92
C ALA A 156 4.67 -25.27 4.63
N GLY A 157 3.81 -24.57 3.86
CA GLY A 157 2.46 -25.00 3.53
C GLY A 157 1.44 -24.80 4.65
N SER A 158 1.80 -24.15 5.76
CA SER A 158 0.85 -23.88 6.87
C SER A 158 -0.01 -22.63 6.66
N LEU A 159 0.41 -21.72 5.78
CA LEU A 159 -0.36 -20.53 5.46
C LEU A 159 -1.31 -20.76 4.27
N PRO A 160 -2.52 -20.15 4.30
CA PRO A 160 -3.45 -20.26 3.19
C PRO A 160 -2.85 -19.72 1.91
N ARG A 161 -3.01 -20.42 0.81
CA ARG A 161 -2.65 -19.93 -0.54
C ARG A 161 -3.87 -19.30 -1.18
N TRP A 162 -3.72 -18.09 -1.67
CA TRP A 162 -4.80 -17.31 -2.25
C TRP A 162 -4.68 -17.26 -3.77
N GLU A 163 -5.72 -17.72 -4.47
CA GLU A 163 -5.71 -17.79 -5.95
C GLU A 163 -6.03 -16.45 -6.62
N LEU A 164 -6.76 -15.53 -5.97
CA LEU A 164 -7.21 -14.27 -6.58
C LEU A 164 -6.77 -13.02 -5.82
N LYS A 165 -7.40 -12.69 -4.71
CA LYS A 165 -7.09 -11.48 -3.92
C LYS A 165 -6.61 -11.90 -2.54
N ALA A 166 -5.30 -11.89 -2.35
CA ALA A 166 -4.72 -12.31 -1.08
C ALA A 166 -5.07 -11.32 0.04
N ARG A 167 -5.86 -11.78 1.01
CA ARG A 167 -6.08 -11.02 2.25
C ARG A 167 -5.02 -11.44 3.26
N ARG A 168 -3.81 -10.93 3.10
CA ARG A 168 -2.64 -11.29 3.93
C ARG A 168 -2.62 -10.61 5.28
N LEU A 169 -3.40 -9.55 5.48
CA LEU A 169 -3.58 -8.91 6.77
C LEU A 169 -4.68 -9.61 7.55
N ILE A 170 -4.33 -10.21 8.67
CA ILE A 170 -5.25 -10.78 9.65
C ILE A 170 -5.30 -9.82 10.83
N ASP A 171 -6.49 -9.34 11.12
CA ASP A 171 -6.74 -8.47 12.26
C ASP A 171 -7.32 -9.31 13.41
N SER A 172 -6.47 -9.78 14.31
CA SER A 172 -6.89 -10.54 15.48
C SER A 172 -7.71 -9.71 16.49
N LEU A 173 -7.88 -8.40 16.22
CA LEU A 173 -8.76 -7.52 17.00
C LEU A 173 -10.22 -7.70 16.62
N ILE A 174 -10.50 -8.19 15.41
CA ILE A 174 -11.85 -8.37 14.85
C ILE A 174 -12.32 -9.83 14.98
N ASP A 175 -11.40 -10.79 14.84
CA ASP A 175 -11.74 -12.23 14.86
C ASP A 175 -11.95 -12.80 16.26
N ALA A 176 -11.88 -12.00 17.31
CA ALA A 176 -12.10 -12.39 18.72
C ALA A 176 -13.52 -12.04 19.23
N ARG A 177 -14.52 -11.86 18.31
CA ARG A 177 -15.93 -11.67 18.66
C ARG A 177 -16.80 -12.79 18.15
#